data_d64b2de61c727911a1bca588f4f0df55
#
_entry.id   d64b2de61c727911a1bca588f4f0df55
#
_cell.length_a   1.000
_cell.length_b   1.000
_cell.length_c   1.000
_cell.angle_alpha   90.00
_cell.angle_beta   90.00
_cell.angle_gamma   90.00
#
_symmetry.space_group_name_H-M   'P 1'
#
loop_
_entity.id
_entity.type
_entity.pdbx_description
1 polymer ?
#
loop_
_entity_poly.entity_id
_entity_poly.type
_entity_poly.pdbx_seq_one_letter_code
_entity_poly.pdbx_strand_id
1 'polypeptide(L)'
;NHKNGVNKIICNYLKLKNTKILVPKENYIRKLITYTTPDNHEKLRNALFDVGAGNIGNYEDCSFNSKGIGTYMGNEDSNPEIGGRFEFVEAEEIKLEVTFEKHLESKILKALFKNHIYEEVAYEIYETVNRHQNIGLGMIGELETAMNETDFLNFVKEKMQCGGIKHSAFLEKPIKKVAVLGGSGSFAIKNAIQQGADAFLTADLKYHQFYEAENQILLTDIGHYESEQYTKNYIVDFLIKKIPNFAIILSTVNTNPVKYF
;
A
#
# COMPACT_ATOMS: atom_id res chain seq x y z
N ASN A 1 0.83 6.63 -0.81
CA ASN A 1 0.85 5.82 0.42
C ASN A 1 1.48 4.43 0.23
N HIS A 2 2.61 4.42 -0.45
CA HIS A 2 3.45 3.24 -0.64
C HIS A 2 4.42 3.10 0.53
N LYS A 3 4.88 1.86 0.82
CA LYS A 3 5.84 1.57 1.91
C LYS A 3 7.13 2.42 1.87
N ASN A 4 7.48 3.01 0.74
CA ASN A 4 8.65 3.89 0.56
C ASN A 4 8.27 5.38 0.41
N GLY A 5 7.04 5.76 0.75
CA GLY A 5 6.54 7.14 0.67
C GLY A 5 6.93 8.01 1.86
N VAL A 6 6.24 9.17 2.00
CA VAL A 6 6.49 10.20 3.03
C VAL A 6 6.64 9.61 4.44
N ASN A 7 5.77 8.70 4.84
CA ASN A 7 5.81 8.11 6.18
C ASN A 7 7.07 7.27 6.42
N LYS A 8 7.62 6.62 5.38
CA LYS A 8 8.91 5.92 5.49
C LYS A 8 10.06 6.90 5.64
N ILE A 9 9.98 8.06 4.99
CA ILE A 9 10.99 9.11 5.14
C ILE A 9 11.00 9.57 6.61
N ILE A 10 9.84 9.87 7.21
CA ILE A 10 9.73 10.23 8.62
C ILE A 10 10.35 9.13 9.51
N CYS A 11 9.97 7.86 9.29
CA CYS A 11 10.52 6.72 10.04
C CYS A 11 12.05 6.66 9.95
N ASN A 12 12.63 6.94 8.77
CA ASN A 12 14.07 6.93 8.57
C ASN A 12 14.77 8.07 9.33
N TYR A 13 14.20 9.28 9.31
CA TYR A 13 14.72 10.43 10.09
C TYR A 13 14.67 10.17 11.60
N LEU A 14 13.61 9.53 12.06
CA LEU A 14 13.44 9.13 13.46
C LEU A 14 14.16 7.81 13.79
N LYS A 15 14.86 7.18 12.81
CA LYS A 15 15.58 5.90 12.96
C LYS A 15 14.71 4.76 13.49
N LEU A 16 13.42 4.75 13.16
CA LEU A 16 12.51 3.71 13.58
C LEU A 16 12.84 2.37 12.89
N LYS A 17 12.86 1.31 13.67
CA LYS A 17 13.07 -0.08 13.25
C LYS A 17 11.72 -0.80 13.13
N ASN A 18 11.72 -1.99 12.50
CA ASN A 18 10.54 -2.88 12.40
C ASN A 18 9.29 -2.16 11.87
N THR A 19 9.48 -1.27 10.90
CA THR A 19 8.40 -0.40 10.40
C THR A 19 7.40 -1.17 9.55
N LYS A 20 6.10 -0.94 9.79
CA LYS A 20 4.98 -1.46 9.00
C LYS A 20 3.93 -0.37 8.77
N ILE A 21 3.02 -0.60 7.83
CA ILE A 21 1.91 0.31 7.56
C ILE A 21 0.99 0.39 8.80
N LEU A 22 0.59 1.60 9.17
CA LEU A 22 -0.31 1.86 10.31
C LEU A 22 -1.76 1.54 9.96
N VAL A 23 -2.26 2.02 8.82
CA VAL A 23 -3.60 1.76 8.31
C VAL A 23 -3.47 1.12 6.94
N PRO A 24 -3.40 -0.22 6.84
CA PRO A 24 -3.31 -0.93 5.57
C PRO A 24 -4.53 -0.66 4.69
N LYS A 25 -4.31 -0.56 3.37
CA LYS A 25 -5.39 -0.37 2.41
C LYS A 25 -6.22 -1.64 2.29
N GLU A 26 -7.52 -1.53 2.45
CA GLU A 26 -8.50 -2.59 2.25
C GLU A 26 -9.11 -2.50 0.86
N ASN A 27 -9.75 -3.57 0.39
CA ASN A 27 -10.45 -3.67 -0.89
C ASN A 27 -9.59 -3.28 -2.11
N TYR A 28 -8.29 -3.57 -2.04
CA TYR A 28 -7.31 -3.20 -3.07
C TYR A 28 -6.75 -4.40 -3.82
N ILE A 29 -6.88 -5.58 -3.26
CA ILE A 29 -6.52 -6.85 -3.90
C ILE A 29 -7.77 -7.43 -4.54
N ARG A 30 -7.64 -7.82 -5.80
CA ARG A 30 -8.66 -8.52 -6.57
C ARG A 30 -8.21 -9.91 -6.93
N LYS A 31 -9.17 -10.80 -7.15
CA LYS A 31 -8.93 -12.16 -7.63
C LYS A 31 -9.62 -12.33 -8.97
N LEU A 32 -8.86 -12.70 -9.97
CA LEU A 32 -9.34 -13.17 -11.27
C LEU A 32 -9.46 -14.70 -11.22
N ILE A 33 -10.57 -15.18 -11.72
CA ILE A 33 -10.79 -16.59 -12.05
C ILE A 33 -11.12 -16.68 -13.53
N THR A 34 -10.53 -17.64 -14.23
CA THR A 34 -10.85 -17.95 -15.64
C THR A 34 -10.63 -19.44 -15.91
N TYR A 35 -11.13 -19.92 -17.02
CA TYR A 35 -11.11 -21.33 -17.39
C TYR A 35 -10.53 -21.45 -18.79
N THR A 36 -9.58 -22.37 -18.99
CA THR A 36 -8.91 -22.55 -20.28
C THR A 36 -8.50 -23.99 -20.46
N THR A 37 -8.21 -24.39 -21.71
CA THR A 37 -7.72 -25.73 -21.98
C THR A 37 -6.35 -25.99 -21.34
N PRO A 38 -6.00 -27.27 -21.06
CA PRO A 38 -4.68 -27.63 -20.55
C PRO A 38 -3.54 -27.11 -21.43
N ASP A 39 -3.69 -27.14 -22.75
CA ASP A 39 -2.65 -26.73 -23.70
C ASP A 39 -2.40 -25.20 -23.68
N ASN A 40 -3.43 -24.39 -23.44
CA ASN A 40 -3.31 -22.95 -23.40
C ASN A 40 -2.98 -22.39 -21.98
N HIS A 41 -3.14 -23.20 -20.95
CA HIS A 41 -3.05 -22.79 -19.56
C HIS A 41 -1.72 -22.07 -19.23
N GLU A 42 -0.59 -22.67 -19.59
CA GLU A 42 0.72 -22.11 -19.27
C GLU A 42 0.95 -20.75 -19.96
N LYS A 43 0.60 -20.65 -21.23
CA LYS A 43 0.69 -19.41 -22.01
C LYS A 43 -0.16 -18.29 -21.38
N LEU A 44 -1.42 -18.58 -21.06
CA LEU A 44 -2.33 -17.62 -20.47
C LEU A 44 -1.86 -17.17 -19.08
N ARG A 45 -1.48 -18.11 -18.24
CA ARG A 45 -0.95 -17.84 -16.89
C ARG A 45 0.26 -16.91 -16.94
N ASN A 46 1.25 -17.22 -17.79
CA ASN A 46 2.46 -16.39 -17.94
C ASN A 46 2.13 -14.99 -18.47
N ALA A 47 1.21 -14.87 -19.41
CA ALA A 47 0.76 -13.55 -19.90
C ALA A 47 0.09 -12.69 -18.82
N LEU A 48 -0.60 -13.30 -17.86
CA LEU A 48 -1.15 -12.59 -16.69
C LEU A 48 -0.06 -12.17 -15.70
N PHE A 49 0.95 -13.02 -15.49
CA PHE A 49 2.11 -12.69 -14.63
C PHE A 49 2.93 -11.53 -15.20
N ASP A 50 3.18 -11.50 -16.50
CA ASP A 50 3.92 -10.45 -17.21
C ASP A 50 3.31 -9.04 -17.00
N VAL A 51 2.01 -8.95 -16.75
CA VAL A 51 1.32 -7.69 -16.51
C VAL A 51 1.06 -7.41 -15.02
N GLY A 52 1.60 -8.24 -14.13
CA GLY A 52 1.66 -8.01 -12.68
C GLY A 52 0.63 -8.77 -11.85
N ALA A 53 -0.03 -9.81 -12.39
CA ALA A 53 -0.80 -10.73 -11.56
C ALA A 53 0.13 -11.64 -10.73
N GLY A 54 -0.39 -12.24 -9.68
CA GLY A 54 0.30 -13.27 -8.90
C GLY A 54 1.34 -12.76 -7.90
N ASN A 55 1.33 -11.45 -7.56
CA ASN A 55 2.25 -10.92 -6.55
C ASN A 55 1.62 -10.98 -5.15
N ILE A 56 2.23 -11.73 -4.23
CA ILE A 56 1.78 -11.86 -2.83
C ILE A 56 2.97 -11.63 -1.88
N GLY A 57 3.06 -10.45 -1.31
CA GLY A 57 4.14 -10.10 -0.40
C GLY A 57 5.52 -10.13 -1.06
N ASN A 58 6.34 -11.12 -0.73
CA ASN A 58 7.67 -11.35 -1.30
C ASN A 58 7.69 -12.47 -2.34
N TYR A 59 6.53 -12.98 -2.75
CA TYR A 59 6.40 -14.04 -3.75
C TYR A 59 5.80 -13.48 -5.03
N GLU A 60 6.35 -13.90 -6.15
CA GLU A 60 5.91 -13.58 -7.51
C GLU A 60 5.31 -14.84 -8.15
N ASP A 61 4.56 -14.68 -9.23
CA ASP A 61 4.01 -15.76 -10.06
C ASP A 61 3.11 -16.75 -9.28
N CYS A 62 2.41 -16.24 -8.28
CA CYS A 62 1.49 -17.04 -7.48
C CYS A 62 0.17 -17.25 -8.22
N SER A 63 -0.21 -18.49 -8.46
CA SER A 63 -1.53 -18.89 -8.95
C SER A 63 -2.00 -20.16 -8.26
N PHE A 64 -3.29 -20.40 -8.30
CA PHE A 64 -3.84 -21.71 -7.96
C PHE A 64 -4.57 -22.26 -9.18
N ASN A 65 -4.28 -23.52 -9.52
CA ASN A 65 -4.81 -24.13 -10.71
C ASN A 65 -5.46 -25.46 -10.32
N SER A 66 -6.67 -25.72 -10.84
CA SER A 66 -7.35 -26.99 -10.63
C SER A 66 -7.97 -27.49 -11.93
N LYS A 67 -7.88 -28.79 -12.16
CA LYS A 67 -8.53 -29.45 -13.29
C LYS A 67 -10.03 -29.58 -13.04
N GLY A 68 -10.81 -29.44 -14.09
CA GLY A 68 -12.25 -29.58 -14.06
C GLY A 68 -12.79 -29.94 -15.45
N ILE A 69 -14.10 -30.00 -15.54
CA ILE A 69 -14.84 -30.19 -16.80
C ILE A 69 -15.74 -28.97 -16.97
N GLY A 70 -15.50 -28.21 -18.04
CA GLY A 70 -16.38 -27.15 -18.49
C GLY A 70 -17.46 -27.71 -19.41
N THR A 71 -18.67 -27.13 -19.37
CA THR A 71 -19.76 -27.53 -20.25
C THR A 71 -20.36 -26.30 -20.93
N TYR A 72 -20.67 -26.47 -22.22
CA TYR A 72 -21.33 -25.40 -22.99
C TYR A 72 -22.04 -25.99 -24.22
N MET A 73 -22.89 -25.18 -24.82
CA MET A 73 -23.51 -25.44 -26.11
C MET A 73 -23.55 -24.15 -26.91
N GLY A 74 -22.88 -24.11 -28.07
CA GLY A 74 -22.86 -22.95 -28.95
C GLY A 74 -24.18 -22.77 -29.70
N ASN A 75 -24.59 -21.51 -29.94
CA ASN A 75 -25.74 -21.18 -30.77
C ASN A 75 -25.37 -20.91 -32.24
N GLU A 76 -26.26 -20.37 -33.05
CA GLU A 76 -26.03 -20.08 -34.48
C GLU A 76 -24.94 -19.02 -34.75
N ASP A 77 -24.71 -18.10 -33.79
CA ASP A 77 -23.74 -17.00 -33.93
C ASP A 77 -22.36 -17.37 -33.37
N SER A 78 -22.21 -18.54 -32.73
CA SER A 78 -20.97 -18.97 -32.11
C SER A 78 -20.01 -19.59 -33.09
N ASN A 79 -18.71 -19.52 -32.75
CA ASN A 79 -17.63 -20.26 -33.42
C ASN A 79 -16.75 -20.94 -32.38
N PRO A 80 -17.20 -22.06 -31.79
CA PRO A 80 -16.53 -22.71 -30.69
C PRO A 80 -15.18 -23.28 -31.10
N GLU A 81 -14.16 -23.15 -30.21
CA GLU A 81 -12.82 -23.75 -30.39
C GLU A 81 -12.86 -25.28 -30.33
N ILE A 82 -13.77 -25.83 -29.53
CA ILE A 82 -13.96 -27.29 -29.36
C ILE A 82 -15.42 -27.62 -29.63
N GLY A 83 -15.72 -28.68 -30.35
CA GLY A 83 -17.08 -29.09 -30.71
C GLY A 83 -17.71 -28.27 -31.82
N GLY A 84 -19.04 -28.40 -31.99
CA GLY A 84 -19.83 -27.71 -33.02
C GLY A 84 -20.96 -26.87 -32.46
N ARG A 85 -21.61 -26.13 -33.37
CA ARG A 85 -22.85 -25.39 -33.06
C ARG A 85 -23.95 -26.36 -32.69
N PHE A 86 -24.77 -25.98 -31.68
CA PHE A 86 -25.87 -26.79 -31.17
C PHE A 86 -25.46 -28.17 -30.59
N GLU A 87 -24.15 -28.41 -30.41
CA GLU A 87 -23.59 -29.58 -29.77
C GLU A 87 -23.36 -29.28 -28.28
N PHE A 88 -23.81 -30.19 -27.38
CA PHE A 88 -23.44 -30.13 -25.99
C PHE A 88 -22.02 -30.66 -25.80
N VAL A 89 -21.12 -29.79 -25.33
CA VAL A 89 -19.70 -30.12 -25.18
C VAL A 89 -19.35 -30.26 -23.72
N GLU A 90 -18.61 -31.28 -23.36
CA GLU A 90 -17.88 -31.47 -22.11
C GLU A 90 -16.39 -31.44 -22.45
N ALA A 91 -15.68 -30.40 -21.94
CA ALA A 91 -14.25 -30.21 -22.22
C ALA A 91 -13.43 -30.23 -20.94
N GLU A 92 -12.26 -30.87 -20.97
CA GLU A 92 -11.28 -30.73 -19.89
C GLU A 92 -10.78 -29.30 -19.84
N GLU A 93 -10.85 -28.66 -18.66
CA GLU A 93 -10.41 -27.31 -18.44
C GLU A 93 -9.55 -27.18 -17.17
N ILE A 94 -8.67 -26.19 -17.19
CA ILE A 94 -7.94 -25.72 -16.02
C ILE A 94 -8.60 -24.44 -15.53
N LYS A 95 -9.13 -24.47 -14.32
CA LYS A 95 -9.52 -23.25 -13.58
C LYS A 95 -8.25 -22.58 -13.10
N LEU A 96 -7.98 -21.38 -13.59
CA LEU A 96 -6.84 -20.54 -13.22
C LEU A 96 -7.31 -19.42 -12.28
N GLU A 97 -6.71 -19.34 -11.10
CA GLU A 97 -6.99 -18.32 -10.10
C GLU A 97 -5.71 -17.53 -9.82
N VAL A 98 -5.78 -16.19 -9.97
CA VAL A 98 -4.68 -15.28 -9.66
C VAL A 98 -5.18 -14.06 -8.91
N THR A 99 -4.36 -13.50 -8.02
CA THR A 99 -4.63 -12.22 -7.37
C THR A 99 -3.85 -11.09 -8.04
N PHE A 100 -4.38 -9.87 -7.99
CA PHE A 100 -3.72 -8.70 -8.54
C PHE A 100 -4.18 -7.42 -7.82
N GLU A 101 -3.40 -6.35 -7.96
CA GLU A 101 -3.76 -5.05 -7.41
C GLU A 101 -4.80 -4.34 -8.30
N LYS A 102 -5.81 -3.73 -7.69
CA LYS A 102 -6.95 -3.09 -8.35
C LYS A 102 -6.57 -2.18 -9.53
N HIS A 103 -5.46 -1.45 -9.44
CA HIS A 103 -5.03 -0.53 -10.49
C HIS A 103 -4.54 -1.24 -11.76
N LEU A 104 -4.27 -2.54 -11.69
CA LEU A 104 -3.82 -3.36 -12.83
C LEU A 104 -4.96 -3.97 -13.64
N GLU A 105 -6.22 -3.85 -13.19
CA GLU A 105 -7.36 -4.54 -13.77
C GLU A 105 -7.46 -4.40 -15.29
N SER A 106 -7.37 -3.18 -15.81
CA SER A 106 -7.44 -2.96 -17.27
C SER A 106 -6.31 -3.66 -18.04
N LYS A 107 -5.10 -3.75 -17.43
CA LYS A 107 -3.98 -4.47 -18.04
C LYS A 107 -4.18 -5.98 -17.99
N ILE A 108 -4.68 -6.48 -16.87
CA ILE A 108 -4.99 -7.90 -16.65
C ILE A 108 -6.06 -8.36 -17.63
N LEU A 109 -7.18 -7.63 -17.74
CA LEU A 109 -8.26 -7.98 -18.69
C LEU A 109 -7.78 -7.92 -20.14
N LYS A 110 -6.97 -6.92 -20.51
CA LYS A 110 -6.37 -6.87 -21.85
C LYS A 110 -5.46 -8.05 -22.15
N ALA A 111 -4.67 -8.50 -21.17
CA ALA A 111 -3.82 -9.68 -21.32
C ALA A 111 -4.64 -10.96 -21.40
N LEU A 112 -5.70 -11.08 -20.57
CA LEU A 112 -6.66 -12.18 -20.60
C LEU A 112 -7.25 -12.36 -21.98
N PHE A 113 -7.94 -11.35 -22.50
CA PHE A 113 -8.64 -11.44 -23.79
C PHE A 113 -7.69 -11.63 -24.99
N LYS A 114 -6.48 -11.09 -24.92
CA LYS A 114 -5.50 -11.25 -25.98
C LYS A 114 -4.93 -12.67 -26.07
N ASN A 115 -4.82 -13.37 -24.96
CA ASN A 115 -4.12 -14.67 -24.88
C ASN A 115 -5.07 -15.84 -24.64
N HIS A 116 -6.35 -15.58 -24.45
CA HIS A 116 -7.36 -16.63 -24.36
C HIS A 116 -7.67 -17.21 -25.75
N ILE A 117 -8.00 -18.49 -25.79
CA ILE A 117 -8.36 -19.18 -27.05
C ILE A 117 -9.84 -19.08 -27.37
N TYR A 118 -10.69 -18.89 -26.34
CA TYR A 118 -12.14 -18.81 -26.55
C TYR A 118 -12.54 -17.41 -27.04
N GLU A 119 -13.50 -17.37 -27.97
CA GLU A 119 -14.08 -16.10 -28.46
C GLU A 119 -14.86 -15.37 -27.38
N GLU A 120 -15.59 -16.10 -26.54
CA GLU A 120 -16.27 -15.63 -25.34
C GLU A 120 -15.57 -16.16 -24.09
N VAL A 121 -14.87 -15.29 -23.40
CA VAL A 121 -14.04 -15.67 -22.26
C VAL A 121 -14.88 -15.71 -20.99
N ALA A 122 -15.00 -16.88 -20.38
CA ALA A 122 -15.55 -17.03 -19.03
C ALA A 122 -14.54 -16.56 -17.98
N TYR A 123 -14.88 -15.51 -17.23
CA TYR A 123 -14.05 -15.02 -16.14
C TYR A 123 -14.87 -14.35 -15.06
N GLU A 124 -14.36 -14.35 -13.84
CA GLU A 124 -14.92 -13.60 -12.72
C GLU A 124 -13.84 -12.77 -12.03
N ILE A 125 -14.22 -11.59 -11.52
CA ILE A 125 -13.36 -10.76 -10.67
C ILE A 125 -14.06 -10.54 -9.32
N TYR A 126 -13.35 -10.94 -8.25
CA TYR A 126 -13.80 -10.72 -6.88
C TYR A 126 -12.95 -9.68 -6.18
N GLU A 127 -13.59 -8.76 -5.43
CA GLU A 127 -12.89 -7.96 -4.45
C GLU A 127 -12.61 -8.81 -3.20
N THR A 128 -11.37 -8.74 -2.70
CA THR A 128 -11.01 -9.46 -1.49
C THR A 128 -10.96 -8.51 -0.29
N VAL A 129 -11.28 -8.99 0.90
CA VAL A 129 -11.14 -8.24 2.16
C VAL A 129 -9.70 -8.22 2.69
N ASN A 130 -8.77 -8.82 1.95
CA ASN A 130 -7.36 -8.86 2.33
C ASN A 130 -6.77 -7.45 2.39
N ARG A 131 -6.05 -7.17 3.48
CA ARG A 131 -5.32 -5.92 3.65
C ARG A 131 -4.03 -5.93 2.87
N HIS A 132 -3.74 -4.84 2.17
CA HIS A 132 -2.50 -4.72 1.41
C HIS A 132 -1.31 -4.45 2.35
N GLN A 133 -0.26 -5.28 2.28
CA GLN A 133 0.88 -5.21 3.21
C GLN A 133 1.77 -3.97 3.00
N ASN A 134 1.85 -3.45 1.77
CA ASN A 134 2.78 -2.41 1.36
C ASN A 134 2.11 -1.07 0.97
N ILE A 135 0.77 -1.02 0.96
CA ILE A 135 0.00 0.17 0.61
C ILE A 135 -0.96 0.51 1.75
N GLY A 136 -0.96 1.77 2.16
CA GLY A 136 -1.83 2.25 3.24
C GLY A 136 -1.41 3.63 3.73
N LEU A 137 -1.94 4.05 4.86
CA LEU A 137 -1.71 5.37 5.44
C LEU A 137 -0.92 5.25 6.74
N GLY A 138 0.03 6.17 6.93
CA GLY A 138 0.89 6.16 8.10
C GLY A 138 1.81 4.93 8.18
N MET A 139 2.70 4.96 9.13
CA MET A 139 3.56 3.84 9.51
C MET A 139 3.70 3.77 11.03
N ILE A 140 4.07 2.60 11.53
CA ILE A 140 4.39 2.38 12.94
C ILE A 140 5.70 1.60 13.02
N GLY A 141 6.55 1.94 13.97
CA GLY A 141 7.84 1.30 14.19
C GLY A 141 8.34 1.52 15.60
N GLU A 142 9.56 1.12 15.89
CA GLU A 142 10.14 1.16 17.23
C GLU A 142 11.44 1.97 17.24
N LEU A 143 11.62 2.78 18.26
CA LEU A 143 12.92 3.38 18.58
C LEU A 143 13.89 2.27 18.99
N GLU A 144 15.19 2.44 18.75
CA GLU A 144 16.21 1.50 19.21
C GLU A 144 16.27 1.41 20.72
N THR A 145 16.16 2.55 21.40
CA THR A 145 16.08 2.66 22.86
C THR A 145 14.86 3.50 23.23
N ALA A 146 14.13 3.10 24.27
CA ALA A 146 13.02 3.87 24.77
C ALA A 146 13.52 5.21 25.37
N MET A 147 12.72 6.27 25.21
CA MET A 147 13.01 7.62 25.72
C MET A 147 11.89 8.05 26.67
N ASN A 148 12.15 8.93 27.62
CA ASN A 148 11.06 9.63 28.29
C ASN A 148 10.38 10.62 27.30
N GLU A 149 9.20 11.07 27.62
CA GLU A 149 8.38 11.89 26.70
C GLU A 149 9.05 13.22 26.33
N THR A 150 9.69 13.89 27.28
CA THR A 150 10.39 15.17 27.04
C THR A 150 11.58 14.98 26.10
N ASP A 151 12.41 13.96 26.33
CA ASP A 151 13.55 13.64 25.47
C ASP A 151 13.07 13.24 24.07
N PHE A 152 11.98 12.48 24.00
CA PHE A 152 11.36 12.11 22.72
C PHE A 152 10.88 13.34 21.93
N LEU A 153 10.18 14.29 22.57
CA LEU A 153 9.74 15.52 21.90
C LEU A 153 10.94 16.37 21.44
N ASN A 154 12.00 16.48 22.24
CA ASN A 154 13.24 17.16 21.84
C ASN A 154 13.91 16.48 20.67
N PHE A 155 13.99 15.14 20.68
CA PHE A 155 14.51 14.36 19.57
C PHE A 155 13.71 14.57 18.28
N VAL A 156 12.37 14.52 18.36
CA VAL A 156 11.50 14.79 17.20
C VAL A 156 11.70 16.23 16.70
N LYS A 157 11.74 17.22 17.61
CA LYS A 157 11.95 18.64 17.27
C LYS A 157 13.25 18.84 16.50
N GLU A 158 14.34 18.22 16.96
CA GLU A 158 15.64 18.27 16.29
C GLU A 158 15.60 17.59 14.91
N LYS A 159 15.11 16.34 14.85
CA LYS A 159 15.14 15.55 13.61
C LYS A 159 14.21 16.07 12.54
N MET A 160 13.05 16.57 12.92
CA MET A 160 12.05 17.13 12.00
C MET A 160 12.19 18.63 11.80
N GLN A 161 13.13 19.29 12.50
CA GLN A 161 13.37 20.73 12.44
C GLN A 161 12.09 21.55 12.72
N CYS A 162 11.33 21.16 13.74
CA CYS A 162 10.08 21.81 14.09
C CYS A 162 10.34 23.12 14.84
N GLY A 163 9.63 24.20 14.47
CA GLY A 163 9.63 25.45 15.23
C GLY A 163 8.95 25.30 16.61
N GLY A 164 7.92 24.46 16.68
CA GLY A 164 7.19 24.10 17.89
C GLY A 164 6.46 22.78 17.71
N ILE A 165 6.13 22.10 18.79
CA ILE A 165 5.31 20.89 18.80
C ILE A 165 4.14 21.11 19.75
N LYS A 166 2.90 20.90 19.27
CA LYS A 166 1.73 20.78 20.14
C LYS A 166 1.58 19.32 20.55
N HIS A 167 1.29 19.06 21.80
CA HIS A 167 1.13 17.68 22.29
C HIS A 167 -0.02 17.56 23.31
N SER A 168 -0.53 16.33 23.47
CA SER A 168 -1.46 15.97 24.55
C SER A 168 -0.76 15.94 25.90
N ALA A 169 -1.50 15.75 26.98
CA ALA A 169 -0.90 15.56 28.31
C ALA A 169 0.13 14.40 28.28
N PHE A 170 1.18 14.54 29.09
CA PHE A 170 2.13 13.45 29.32
C PHE A 170 1.48 12.30 30.08
N LEU A 171 1.93 11.10 29.79
CA LEU A 171 1.44 9.86 30.36
C LEU A 171 2.39 9.29 31.43
N GLU A 172 3.55 9.94 31.61
CA GLU A 172 4.65 9.49 32.48
C GLU A 172 5.13 8.07 32.12
N LYS A 173 5.14 7.77 30.81
CA LYS A 173 5.54 6.47 30.27
C LYS A 173 6.70 6.62 29.27
N PRO A 174 7.58 5.60 29.18
CA PRO A 174 8.61 5.61 28.16
C PRO A 174 8.00 5.45 26.76
N ILE A 175 8.52 6.20 25.80
CA ILE A 175 8.17 6.09 24.38
C ILE A 175 9.13 5.12 23.70
N LYS A 176 8.60 4.02 23.20
CA LYS A 176 9.32 3.00 22.43
C LYS A 176 8.71 2.80 21.06
N LYS A 177 7.40 2.64 20.99
CA LYS A 177 6.66 2.36 19.77
C LYS A 177 5.99 3.63 19.25
N VAL A 178 6.34 4.02 18.04
CA VAL A 178 5.95 5.31 17.47
C VAL A 178 5.18 5.11 16.17
N ALA A 179 3.98 5.66 16.11
CA ALA A 179 3.21 5.81 14.88
C ALA A 179 3.49 7.17 14.25
N VAL A 180 3.52 7.23 12.91
CA VAL A 180 3.74 8.46 12.14
C VAL A 180 2.76 8.54 10.97
N LEU A 181 2.22 9.73 10.71
CA LEU A 181 1.44 10.04 9.52
C LEU A 181 1.68 11.50 9.12
N GLY A 182 2.47 11.71 8.05
CA GLY A 182 2.75 13.04 7.52
C GLY A 182 1.49 13.72 7.01
N GLY A 183 1.41 15.05 7.23
CA GLY A 183 0.23 15.84 6.97
C GLY A 183 -0.90 15.57 7.98
N SER A 184 -2.12 15.84 7.59
CA SER A 184 -3.32 15.72 8.44
C SER A 184 -3.69 14.26 8.70
N GLY A 185 -3.50 13.77 9.93
CA GLY A 185 -3.64 12.36 10.29
C GLY A 185 -4.58 12.05 11.45
N SER A 186 -5.41 12.99 11.89
CA SER A 186 -6.30 12.79 13.04
C SER A 186 -7.18 11.53 12.95
N PHE A 187 -7.62 11.15 11.76
CA PHE A 187 -8.43 9.96 11.52
C PHE A 187 -7.73 8.64 11.91
N ALA A 188 -6.41 8.64 12.04
CA ALA A 188 -5.62 7.45 12.37
C ALA A 188 -5.26 7.33 13.86
N ILE A 189 -5.72 8.25 14.72
CA ILE A 189 -5.44 8.21 16.16
C ILE A 189 -5.86 6.88 16.77
N LYS A 190 -7.10 6.44 16.52
CA LYS A 190 -7.61 5.16 17.01
C LYS A 190 -6.80 3.97 16.52
N ASN A 191 -6.33 4.00 15.27
CA ASN A 191 -5.49 2.94 14.71
C ASN A 191 -4.13 2.88 15.41
N ALA A 192 -3.54 4.05 15.75
CA ALA A 192 -2.28 4.11 16.49
C ALA A 192 -2.43 3.53 17.90
N ILE A 193 -3.51 3.89 18.61
CA ILE A 193 -3.84 3.34 19.93
C ILE A 193 -4.03 1.81 19.85
N GLN A 194 -4.86 1.33 18.92
CA GLN A 194 -5.15 -0.10 18.75
C GLN A 194 -3.91 -0.94 18.43
N GLN A 195 -2.92 -0.35 17.75
CA GLN A 195 -1.65 -1.01 17.48
C GLN A 195 -0.63 -0.85 18.61
N GLY A 196 -1.01 -0.22 19.72
CA GLY A 196 -0.19 -0.05 20.91
C GLY A 196 0.98 0.90 20.68
N ALA A 197 0.79 2.00 19.95
CA ALA A 197 1.79 3.05 19.87
C ALA A 197 1.81 3.85 21.17
N ASP A 198 3.03 4.19 21.64
CA ASP A 198 3.22 5.07 22.79
C ASP A 198 3.08 6.55 22.40
N ALA A 199 3.47 6.88 21.16
CA ALA A 199 3.33 8.21 20.59
C ALA A 199 2.82 8.14 19.13
N PHE A 200 2.07 9.19 18.73
CA PHE A 200 1.64 9.37 17.35
C PHE A 200 2.02 10.75 16.84
N LEU A 201 2.90 10.79 15.81
CA LEU A 201 3.32 12.00 15.14
C LEU A 201 2.46 12.25 13.90
N THR A 202 1.84 13.44 13.87
CA THR A 202 1.03 13.88 12.73
C THR A 202 1.02 15.42 12.66
N ALA A 203 0.12 15.98 11.87
CA ALA A 203 -0.09 17.43 11.79
C ALA A 203 -1.58 17.79 11.73
N ASP A 204 -1.86 19.10 11.82
CA ASP A 204 -3.19 19.71 11.68
C ASP A 204 -4.22 19.20 12.69
N LEU A 205 -3.78 18.86 13.91
CA LEU A 205 -4.70 18.48 14.98
C LEU A 205 -5.48 19.68 15.50
N LYS A 206 -6.81 19.56 15.49
CA LYS A 206 -7.71 20.53 16.11
C LYS A 206 -7.74 20.33 17.63
N TYR A 207 -8.11 21.40 18.35
CA TYR A 207 -8.17 21.41 19.81
C TYR A 207 -8.84 20.15 20.41
N HIS A 208 -10.05 19.82 19.95
CA HIS A 208 -10.79 18.68 20.50
C HIS A 208 -10.20 17.33 20.14
N GLN A 209 -9.37 17.21 19.10
CA GLN A 209 -8.76 15.94 18.71
C GLN A 209 -7.66 15.49 19.68
N PHE A 210 -7.08 16.41 20.46
CA PHE A 210 -6.14 16.04 21.52
C PHE A 210 -6.80 15.23 22.65
N TYR A 211 -8.12 15.39 22.86
CA TYR A 211 -8.85 14.55 23.81
C TYR A 211 -8.98 13.09 23.34
N GLU A 212 -8.86 12.82 22.03
CA GLU A 212 -8.90 11.45 21.50
C GLU A 212 -7.67 10.63 21.93
N ALA A 213 -6.66 11.26 22.55
CA ALA A 213 -5.56 10.54 23.22
C ALA A 213 -6.04 9.63 24.35
N GLU A 214 -7.12 9.99 25.03
CA GLU A 214 -7.76 9.22 26.12
C GLU A 214 -6.76 8.71 27.19
N ASN A 215 -5.70 9.46 27.45
CA ASN A 215 -4.58 9.07 28.31
C ASN A 215 -3.94 7.71 27.91
N GLN A 216 -4.00 7.34 26.63
CA GLN A 216 -3.44 6.08 26.14
C GLN A 216 -2.21 6.29 25.25
N ILE A 217 -2.10 7.45 24.58
CA ILE A 217 -1.05 7.75 23.62
C ILE A 217 -0.62 9.22 23.74
N LEU A 218 0.66 9.49 23.53
CA LEU A 218 1.15 10.87 23.37
C LEU A 218 0.89 11.33 21.93
N LEU A 219 -0.14 12.17 21.75
CA LEU A 219 -0.40 12.81 20.46
C LEU A 219 0.52 14.00 20.27
N THR A 220 1.14 14.10 19.07
CA THR A 220 2.06 15.17 18.72
C THR A 220 1.72 15.76 17.36
N ASP A 221 1.48 17.05 17.30
CA ASP A 221 1.33 17.84 16.09
C ASP A 221 2.64 18.58 15.82
N ILE A 222 3.37 18.11 14.82
CA ILE A 222 4.72 18.62 14.49
C ILE A 222 4.71 19.68 13.39
N GLY A 223 3.52 20.00 12.85
CA GLY A 223 3.35 20.90 11.71
C GLY A 223 3.32 20.15 10.37
N HIS A 224 2.46 20.64 9.46
CA HIS A 224 2.24 19.99 8.15
C HIS A 224 3.53 20.01 7.32
N TYR A 225 4.10 21.21 7.13
CA TYR A 225 5.32 21.38 6.37
C TYR A 225 6.47 20.56 6.95
N GLU A 226 6.65 20.57 8.26
CA GLU A 226 7.70 19.87 8.97
C GLU A 226 7.61 18.36 8.78
N SER A 227 6.39 17.83 8.71
CA SER A 227 6.17 16.40 8.49
C SER A 227 6.47 15.94 7.06
N GLU A 228 6.48 16.85 6.08
CA GLU A 228 6.60 16.49 4.65
C GLU A 228 7.84 17.08 3.94
N GLN A 229 8.54 18.04 4.57
CA GLN A 229 9.62 18.80 3.96
C GLN A 229 10.76 17.96 3.37
N TYR A 230 11.00 16.77 3.90
CA TYR A 230 12.08 15.88 3.44
C TYR A 230 11.73 15.06 2.20
N THR A 231 10.51 15.17 1.70
CA THR A 231 10.10 14.51 0.45
C THR A 231 10.95 14.98 -0.74
N LYS A 232 11.29 16.27 -0.76
CA LYS A 232 12.16 16.84 -1.82
C LYS A 232 13.56 16.21 -1.82
N ASN A 233 14.14 15.96 -0.65
CA ASN A 233 15.45 15.31 -0.51
C ASN A 233 15.39 13.89 -1.08
N TYR A 234 14.38 13.12 -0.70
CA TYR A 234 14.18 11.77 -1.21
C TYR A 234 14.03 11.75 -2.75
N ILE A 235 13.28 12.69 -3.32
CA ILE A 235 13.10 12.81 -4.77
C ILE A 235 14.45 13.10 -5.45
N VAL A 236 15.25 14.02 -4.91
CA VAL A 236 16.58 14.33 -5.44
C VAL A 236 17.48 13.09 -5.40
N ASP A 237 17.56 12.41 -4.26
CA ASP A 237 18.37 11.19 -4.10
C ASP A 237 17.93 10.08 -5.07
N PHE A 238 16.62 9.94 -5.30
CA PHE A 238 16.06 9.00 -6.26
C PHE A 238 16.44 9.36 -7.69
N LEU A 239 16.31 10.62 -8.07
CA LEU A 239 16.60 11.10 -9.43
C LEU A 239 18.11 11.00 -9.74
N ILE A 240 19.00 11.35 -8.81
CA ILE A 240 20.46 11.19 -8.98
C ILE A 240 20.82 9.74 -9.33
N LYS A 241 20.17 8.77 -8.67
CA LYS A 241 20.39 7.34 -8.96
C LYS A 241 19.82 6.91 -10.31
N LYS A 242 18.71 7.51 -10.76
CA LYS A 242 18.04 7.14 -12.01
C LYS A 242 18.58 7.85 -13.23
N ILE A 243 19.07 9.07 -13.06
CA ILE A 243 19.55 9.94 -14.15
C ILE A 243 20.92 10.50 -13.76
N PRO A 244 21.96 9.65 -13.66
CA PRO A 244 23.27 10.05 -13.13
C PRO A 244 24.00 11.08 -13.99
N ASN A 245 23.61 11.22 -15.26
CA ASN A 245 24.22 12.16 -16.20
C ASN A 245 23.59 13.56 -16.17
N PHE A 246 22.66 13.82 -15.25
CA PHE A 246 21.96 15.08 -15.12
C PHE A 246 22.26 15.75 -13.78
N ALA A 247 22.49 17.07 -13.77
CA ALA A 247 22.65 17.83 -12.53
C ALA A 247 21.27 17.99 -11.86
N ILE A 248 21.08 17.32 -10.74
CA ILE A 248 19.86 17.43 -9.92
C ILE A 248 20.17 18.34 -8.73
N ILE A 249 19.47 19.46 -8.64
CA ILE A 249 19.69 20.47 -7.59
C ILE A 249 18.50 20.49 -6.63
N LEU A 250 18.79 20.35 -5.32
CA LEU A 250 17.79 20.49 -4.28
C LEU A 250 17.36 21.96 -4.15
N SER A 251 16.06 22.22 -4.25
CA SER A 251 15.51 23.57 -4.01
C SER A 251 15.74 24.01 -2.55
N THR A 252 16.30 25.20 -2.39
CA THR A 252 16.49 25.86 -1.07
C THR A 252 15.33 26.74 -0.67
N VAL A 253 14.31 26.89 -1.52
CA VAL A 253 13.14 27.74 -1.23
C VAL A 253 12.35 27.13 -0.07
N ASN A 254 12.12 27.93 0.97
CA ASN A 254 11.24 27.57 2.07
C ASN A 254 9.81 28.04 1.75
N THR A 255 8.92 27.09 1.52
CA THR A 255 7.50 27.33 1.20
C THR A 255 6.58 27.25 2.43
N ASN A 256 7.14 27.12 3.65
CA ASN A 256 6.32 27.06 4.87
C ASN A 256 5.64 28.41 5.14
N PRO A 257 4.29 28.48 5.09
CA PRO A 257 3.55 29.72 5.39
C PRO A 257 3.44 29.98 6.90
N VAL A 258 3.66 28.94 7.73
CA VAL A 258 3.55 29.04 9.20
C VAL A 258 4.85 29.54 9.78
N LYS A 259 4.75 30.51 10.68
CA LYS A 259 5.88 31.05 11.43
C LYS A 259 5.62 30.88 12.92
N TYR A 260 6.68 30.63 13.65
CA TYR A 260 6.65 30.55 15.12
C TYR A 260 7.33 31.80 15.69
N PHE A 261 6.68 32.38 16.68
CA PHE A 261 7.18 33.55 17.39
C PHE A 261 8.03 33.13 18.59
#